data_e3b82040439a77fc876e168237068cdf
#
_entry.id   e3b82040439a77fc876e168237068cdf
#
_cell.length_a   1.000
_cell.length_b   1.000
_cell.length_c   1.000
_cell.angle_alpha   90.00
_cell.angle_beta   90.00
_cell.angle_gamma   90.00
#
_symmetry.space_group_name_H-M   'P 1'
#
loop_
_entity.id
_entity.type
_entity.pdbx_description
1 polymer ?
#
loop_
_entity_poly.entity_id
_entity_poly.type
_entity_poly.pdbx_seq_one_letter_code
_entity_poly.pdbx_strand_id
1 'polypeptide(L)'
;MLMASASAIYAMYRVLRPFRIGIYGPSMTGKTTLDQYLTVPGDIDPIPFEFRTTHAHGDTPTGYVMPRNTRKQIRWKKEKKPVSTTDLAGQAQFRNLWVEDMVGRNVELVVFMVDHRALTSVQFMVDAVAGIEYLVNGMLGDVGRNVSRKTRKKAKAYRPKLFCLMINKMDLWWDDDAARLYHLGLLREHPIAQPFRNALKRMRKAGIRAEVVPVSAQQGRNVERAFTDLLNAL
;
A
#
# COMPACT_ATOMS: atom_id res chain seq x y z
N MET A 1 9.91 -43.79 4.73
CA MET A 1 10.14 -42.34 4.94
C MET A 1 10.23 -41.69 3.56
N LEU A 2 9.16 -41.06 3.09
CA LEU A 2 9.09 -40.44 1.75
C LEU A 2 9.92 -39.14 1.77
N MET A 3 11.06 -39.17 1.07
CA MET A 3 11.79 -37.93 0.78
C MET A 3 10.99 -37.13 -0.26
N ALA A 4 10.32 -36.07 0.20
CA ALA A 4 9.75 -35.11 -0.73
C ALA A 4 10.89 -34.54 -1.59
N SER A 5 10.73 -34.55 -2.92
CA SER A 5 11.73 -33.99 -3.82
C SER A 5 11.92 -32.50 -3.53
N ALA A 6 13.13 -31.97 -3.75
CA ALA A 6 13.41 -30.54 -3.55
C ALA A 6 12.41 -29.63 -4.31
N SER A 7 11.91 -30.09 -5.45
CA SER A 7 10.87 -29.43 -6.22
C SER A 7 9.50 -29.38 -5.50
N ALA A 8 9.11 -30.45 -4.80
CA ALA A 8 7.88 -30.50 -4.01
C ALA A 8 7.97 -29.60 -2.78
N ILE A 9 9.11 -29.58 -2.10
CA ILE A 9 9.39 -28.67 -0.97
C ILE A 9 9.36 -27.22 -1.44
N TYR A 10 9.98 -26.92 -2.59
CA TYR A 10 9.98 -25.57 -3.17
C TYR A 10 8.56 -25.14 -3.60
N ALA A 11 7.79 -26.02 -4.21
CA ALA A 11 6.39 -25.77 -4.58
C ALA A 11 5.52 -25.51 -3.34
N MET A 12 5.66 -26.32 -2.29
CA MET A 12 4.96 -26.14 -1.02
C MET A 12 5.37 -24.84 -0.33
N TYR A 13 6.66 -24.49 -0.32
CA TYR A 13 7.15 -23.21 0.21
C TYR A 13 6.57 -22.01 -0.55
N ARG A 14 6.47 -22.11 -1.89
CA ARG A 14 5.89 -21.06 -2.75
C ARG A 14 4.40 -20.85 -2.51
N VAL A 15 3.66 -21.93 -2.24
CA VAL A 15 2.22 -21.90 -1.90
C VAL A 15 1.99 -21.32 -0.50
N LEU A 16 2.85 -21.64 0.46
CA LEU A 16 2.72 -21.23 1.86
C LEU A 16 3.33 -19.84 2.14
N ARG A 17 4.17 -19.32 1.24
CA ARG A 17 4.79 -18.02 1.44
C ARG A 17 3.74 -16.90 1.33
N PRO A 18 3.55 -16.07 2.38
CA PRO A 18 2.62 -14.97 2.33
C PRO A 18 3.07 -13.92 1.32
N PHE A 19 2.11 -13.33 0.60
CA PHE A 19 2.35 -12.11 -0.15
C PHE A 19 2.70 -10.97 0.81
N ARG A 20 3.77 -10.23 0.50
CA ARG A 20 4.21 -9.11 1.30
C ARG A 20 3.69 -7.83 0.70
N ILE A 21 2.72 -7.23 1.38
CA ILE A 21 2.07 -5.99 1.00
C ILE A 21 2.52 -4.89 1.96
N GLY A 22 2.90 -3.73 1.43
CA GLY A 22 3.13 -2.51 2.19
C GLY A 22 2.04 -1.50 1.87
N ILE A 23 1.39 -0.96 2.90
CA ILE A 23 0.34 0.05 2.76
C ILE A 23 0.86 1.36 3.35
N TYR A 24 1.11 2.33 2.50
CA TYR A 24 1.71 3.62 2.84
C TYR A 24 0.81 4.77 2.39
N GLY A 25 1.10 5.98 2.82
CA GLY A 25 0.35 7.17 2.43
C GLY A 25 0.11 8.13 3.59
N PRO A 26 -0.39 9.34 3.34
CA PRO A 26 -0.64 10.36 4.34
C PRO A 26 -1.57 9.89 5.46
N SER A 27 -1.61 10.67 6.54
CA SER A 27 -2.49 10.41 7.66
C SER A 27 -3.97 10.44 7.26
N MET A 28 -4.79 9.61 7.92
CA MET A 28 -6.25 9.58 7.77
C MET A 28 -6.76 9.19 6.37
N THR A 29 -5.92 8.57 5.53
CA THR A 29 -6.34 8.06 4.22
C THR A 29 -7.11 6.73 4.30
N GLY A 30 -7.24 6.13 5.49
CA GLY A 30 -7.96 4.87 5.72
C GLY A 30 -7.09 3.62 5.61
N LYS A 31 -5.76 3.74 5.77
CA LYS A 31 -4.82 2.60 5.77
C LYS A 31 -5.20 1.54 6.80
N THR A 32 -5.40 1.96 8.05
CA THR A 32 -5.81 1.07 9.14
C THR A 32 -7.16 0.42 8.88
N THR A 33 -8.14 1.17 8.31
CA THR A 33 -9.45 0.63 7.92
C THR A 33 -9.30 -0.44 6.84
N LEU A 34 -8.47 -0.17 5.81
CA LEU A 34 -8.17 -1.13 4.76
C LEU A 34 -7.50 -2.38 5.32
N ASP A 35 -6.52 -2.20 6.19
CA ASP A 35 -5.79 -3.29 6.83
C ASP A 35 -6.72 -4.17 7.68
N GLN A 36 -7.64 -3.57 8.40
CA GLN A 36 -8.68 -4.29 9.15
C GLN A 36 -9.66 -5.00 8.22
N TYR A 37 -10.15 -4.35 7.18
CA TYR A 37 -11.04 -4.98 6.21
C TYR A 37 -10.41 -6.24 5.60
N LEU A 38 -9.13 -6.20 5.29
CA LEU A 38 -8.39 -7.36 4.80
C LEU A 38 -8.23 -8.47 5.86
N THR A 39 -8.38 -8.13 7.14
CA THR A 39 -8.24 -9.07 8.27
C THR A 39 -9.56 -9.72 8.65
N VAL A 40 -10.59 -8.91 8.75
CA VAL A 40 -11.95 -9.32 9.18
C VAL A 40 -12.91 -8.95 8.07
N PRO A 41 -13.30 -9.89 7.19
CA PRO A 41 -14.29 -9.61 6.16
C PRO A 41 -15.65 -9.32 6.80
N GLY A 42 -16.24 -8.19 6.45
CA GLY A 42 -17.56 -7.77 6.94
C GLY A 42 -17.62 -6.27 7.21
N ASP A 43 -18.76 -5.81 7.71
CA ASP A 43 -18.91 -4.42 8.18
C ASP A 43 -17.94 -4.16 9.32
N ILE A 44 -17.06 -3.20 9.11
CA ILE A 44 -16.06 -2.81 10.09
C ILE A 44 -16.58 -1.59 10.81
N ASP A 45 -16.79 -1.71 12.13
CA ASP A 45 -17.03 -0.56 12.96
C ASP A 45 -15.86 0.45 12.84
N PRO A 46 -16.16 1.75 12.77
CA PRO A 46 -15.11 2.76 12.73
C PRO A 46 -14.18 2.60 13.91
N ILE A 47 -12.87 2.49 13.63
CA ILE A 47 -11.88 2.43 14.70
C ILE A 47 -11.97 3.73 15.51
N PRO A 48 -12.15 3.65 16.84
CA PRO A 48 -12.10 4.82 17.70
C PRO A 48 -10.85 5.64 17.43
N PHE A 49 -10.98 6.96 17.51
CA PHE A 49 -9.94 7.91 17.13
C PHE A 49 -8.61 7.67 17.86
N GLU A 50 -8.68 7.29 19.13
CA GLU A 50 -7.54 6.97 20.00
C GLU A 50 -6.74 5.72 19.58
N PHE A 51 -7.34 4.81 18.81
CA PHE A 51 -6.67 3.62 18.30
C PHE A 51 -6.13 3.76 16.87
N ARG A 52 -6.27 4.96 16.28
CA ARG A 52 -5.73 5.21 14.95
C ARG A 52 -4.23 5.42 15.01
N THR A 53 -3.50 4.86 14.05
CA THR A 53 -2.03 5.03 13.95
C THR A 53 -1.57 6.49 13.79
N THR A 54 -2.49 7.41 13.46
CA THR A 54 -2.26 8.85 13.41
C THR A 54 -2.19 9.51 14.79
N HIS A 55 -2.73 8.83 15.82
CA HIS A 55 -2.61 9.22 17.22
C HIS A 55 -1.52 8.41 17.92
N ALA A 56 -0.38 8.30 17.33
CA ALA A 56 0.81 8.06 18.12
C ALA A 56 1.00 9.31 19.00
N HIS A 57 0.31 9.27 20.11
CA HIS A 57 0.34 10.12 21.28
C HIS A 57 1.21 11.37 21.21
N GLY A 58 0.59 12.52 21.55
CA GLY A 58 1.22 13.81 21.55
C GLY A 58 2.65 13.79 22.09
N ASP A 59 3.46 14.59 21.50
CA ASP A 59 4.71 15.19 21.98
C ASP A 59 5.90 14.29 22.33
N THR A 60 5.81 12.95 22.28
CA THR A 60 6.98 12.11 22.50
C THR A 60 7.15 11.04 21.41
N PRO A 61 8.36 10.87 20.85
CA PRO A 61 8.68 9.81 19.89
C PRO A 61 8.45 8.38 20.42
N THR A 62 8.17 8.26 21.70
CA THR A 62 8.00 6.99 22.43
C THR A 62 6.63 6.34 22.30
N GLY A 63 5.65 7.02 21.67
CA GLY A 63 4.28 6.49 21.52
C GLY A 63 4.00 5.77 20.21
N TYR A 64 5.01 5.51 19.36
CA TYR A 64 4.82 4.77 18.11
C TYR A 64 4.52 3.29 18.41
N VAL A 65 3.30 2.86 18.10
CA VAL A 65 2.97 1.43 18.16
C VAL A 65 3.73 0.74 17.03
N MET A 66 4.71 -0.09 17.40
CA MET A 66 5.47 -0.89 16.43
C MET A 66 4.52 -1.62 15.50
N PRO A 67 4.75 -1.54 14.18
CA PRO A 67 3.90 -2.19 13.20
C PRO A 67 3.83 -3.69 13.49
N ARG A 68 2.62 -4.20 13.67
CA ARG A 68 2.41 -5.64 13.82
C ARG A 68 2.44 -6.28 12.45
N ASN A 69 3.42 -7.11 12.21
CA ASN A 69 3.39 -8.03 11.07
C ASN A 69 2.30 -9.08 11.32
N THR A 70 1.13 -8.86 10.78
CA THR A 70 0.03 -9.81 10.87
C THR A 70 -0.01 -10.67 9.61
N ARG A 71 -0.05 -12.00 9.80
CA ARG A 71 -0.35 -12.92 8.70
C ARG A 71 -1.86 -12.92 8.50
N LYS A 72 -2.30 -12.43 7.35
CA LYS A 72 -3.69 -12.33 6.97
C LYS A 72 -4.01 -13.27 5.83
N GLN A 73 -5.26 -13.67 5.74
CA GLN A 73 -5.75 -14.49 4.64
C GLN A 73 -6.70 -13.66 3.79
N ILE A 74 -6.34 -13.43 2.54
CA ILE A 74 -7.22 -12.81 1.55
C ILE A 74 -7.87 -13.91 0.72
N ARG A 75 -9.17 -13.76 0.43
CA ARG A 75 -9.87 -14.65 -0.50
C ARG A 75 -9.26 -14.51 -1.89
N TRP A 76 -8.64 -15.57 -2.35
CA TRP A 76 -8.06 -15.64 -3.68
C TRP A 76 -8.79 -16.71 -4.49
N LYS A 77 -9.50 -16.33 -5.56
CA LYS A 77 -10.20 -17.31 -6.43
C LYS A 77 -10.87 -18.45 -5.65
N LYS A 78 -11.60 -18.15 -4.58
CA LYS A 78 -12.21 -19.08 -3.62
C LYS A 78 -11.23 -19.78 -2.65
N GLU A 79 -9.92 -19.56 -2.75
CA GLU A 79 -8.92 -20.04 -1.80
C GLU A 79 -8.41 -18.91 -0.91
N LYS A 80 -8.09 -19.22 0.35
CA LYS A 80 -7.50 -18.27 1.27
C LYS A 80 -5.99 -18.26 1.09
N LYS A 81 -5.39 -17.14 0.64
CA LYS A 81 -3.93 -17.00 0.61
C LYS A 81 -3.42 -16.18 1.78
N PRO A 82 -2.31 -16.57 2.40
CA PRO A 82 -1.72 -15.79 3.48
C PRO A 82 -1.14 -14.48 2.92
N VAL A 83 -1.39 -13.39 3.63
CA VAL A 83 -0.87 -12.05 3.32
C VAL A 83 -0.20 -11.49 4.55
N SER A 84 0.94 -10.85 4.37
CA SER A 84 1.62 -10.10 5.42
C SER A 84 1.54 -8.61 5.08
N THR A 85 0.89 -7.84 5.94
CA THR A 85 0.78 -6.38 5.83
C THR A 85 1.43 -5.70 7.01
N THR A 86 1.73 -4.41 6.88
CA THR A 86 2.21 -3.55 7.97
C THR A 86 1.42 -2.25 7.92
N ASP A 87 0.86 -1.85 9.07
CA ASP A 87 0.23 -0.55 9.25
C ASP A 87 1.24 0.44 9.82
N LEU A 88 1.52 1.52 9.08
CA LEU A 88 2.51 2.53 9.43
C LEU A 88 1.86 3.92 9.47
N ALA A 89 2.32 4.74 10.43
CA ALA A 89 1.87 6.12 10.56
C ALA A 89 2.14 6.91 9.28
N GLY A 90 1.17 7.77 8.89
CA GLY A 90 1.19 8.51 7.63
C GLY A 90 1.85 9.89 7.71
N GLN A 91 2.33 10.33 8.87
CA GLN A 91 2.93 11.63 9.05
C GLN A 91 4.31 11.70 8.38
N ALA A 92 4.68 12.90 7.91
CA ALA A 92 5.92 13.14 7.16
C ALA A 92 7.18 12.68 7.90
N GLN A 93 7.22 12.84 9.22
CA GLN A 93 8.34 12.45 10.07
C GLN A 93 8.61 10.94 10.09
N PHE A 94 7.63 10.11 9.72
CA PHE A 94 7.76 8.65 9.71
C PHE A 94 8.01 8.05 8.32
N ARG A 95 8.22 8.87 7.28
CA ARG A 95 8.44 8.37 5.91
C ARG A 95 9.69 7.49 5.78
N ASN A 96 10.71 7.73 6.61
CA ASN A 96 11.88 6.87 6.66
C ASN A 96 11.53 5.43 7.04
N LEU A 97 10.54 5.24 7.93
CA LEU A 97 10.06 3.91 8.34
C LEU A 97 9.33 3.20 7.19
N TRP A 98 8.70 3.92 6.25
CA TRP A 98 8.11 3.33 5.06
C TRP A 98 9.16 2.63 4.20
N VAL A 99 10.31 3.29 4.00
CA VAL A 99 11.41 2.72 3.22
C VAL A 99 12.10 1.58 3.98
N GLU A 100 12.29 1.72 5.30
CA GLU A 100 12.84 0.65 6.16
C GLU A 100 11.97 -0.61 6.09
N ASP A 101 10.65 -0.46 6.22
CA ASP A 101 9.70 -1.56 6.14
C ASP A 101 9.68 -2.19 4.75
N MET A 102 9.49 -1.37 3.72
CA MET A 102 9.37 -1.80 2.33
C MET A 102 10.57 -2.62 1.89
N VAL A 103 11.77 -2.11 2.11
CA VAL A 103 13.04 -2.75 1.73
C VAL A 103 13.38 -3.89 2.69
N GLY A 104 13.16 -3.70 4.00
CA GLY A 104 13.46 -4.68 5.04
C GLY A 104 12.70 -5.98 4.85
N ARG A 105 11.39 -5.89 4.63
CA ARG A 105 10.50 -7.04 4.35
C ARG A 105 10.56 -7.53 2.90
N ASN A 106 11.22 -6.80 2.00
CA ASN A 106 11.20 -7.06 0.57
C ASN A 106 9.75 -7.13 0.03
N VAL A 107 9.00 -6.06 0.25
CA VAL A 107 7.58 -5.92 -0.12
C VAL A 107 7.39 -6.15 -1.62
N GLU A 108 6.39 -6.96 -2.01
CA GLU A 108 6.13 -7.32 -3.41
C GLU A 108 5.08 -6.41 -4.05
N LEU A 109 4.05 -6.04 -3.28
CA LEU A 109 3.02 -5.08 -3.65
C LEU A 109 3.14 -3.85 -2.75
N VAL A 110 3.50 -2.72 -3.34
CA VAL A 110 3.52 -1.42 -2.66
C VAL A 110 2.22 -0.70 -2.97
N VAL A 111 1.41 -0.44 -1.96
CA VAL A 111 0.18 0.35 -2.05
C VAL A 111 0.44 1.73 -1.46
N PHE A 112 0.28 2.78 -2.26
CA PHE A 112 0.26 4.15 -1.77
C PHE A 112 -1.18 4.66 -1.77
N MET A 113 -1.68 4.99 -0.59
CA MET A 113 -3.09 5.30 -0.37
C MET A 113 -3.31 6.80 -0.24
N VAL A 114 -4.25 7.33 -1.03
CA VAL A 114 -4.74 8.71 -0.99
C VAL A 114 -6.26 8.72 -0.92
N ASP A 115 -6.88 9.89 -0.73
CA ASP A 115 -8.35 10.01 -0.69
C ASP A 115 -8.84 11.30 -1.39
N HIS A 116 -10.15 11.56 -1.32
CA HIS A 116 -10.84 12.72 -1.93
C HIS A 116 -10.19 14.06 -1.63
N ARG A 117 -9.43 14.19 -0.53
CA ARG A 117 -8.72 15.43 -0.19
C ARG A 117 -7.64 15.80 -1.22
N ALA A 118 -7.23 14.88 -2.08
CA ALA A 118 -6.37 15.21 -3.21
C ALA A 118 -7.04 16.16 -4.22
N LEU A 119 -8.39 16.25 -4.22
CA LEU A 119 -9.15 17.22 -5.01
C LEU A 119 -9.47 18.50 -4.23
N THR A 120 -9.62 18.42 -2.91
CA THR A 120 -10.24 19.47 -2.09
C THR A 120 -9.27 20.19 -1.17
N SER A 121 -8.04 19.68 -0.98
CA SER A 121 -7.04 20.25 -0.06
C SER A 121 -5.67 20.33 -0.70
N VAL A 122 -5.22 21.53 -0.98
CA VAL A 122 -3.86 21.79 -1.51
C VAL A 122 -2.80 21.27 -0.55
N GLN A 123 -2.96 21.49 0.76
CA GLN A 123 -2.00 21.03 1.76
C GLN A 123 -1.89 19.49 1.77
N PHE A 124 -3.02 18.79 1.72
CA PHE A 124 -3.02 17.33 1.64
C PHE A 124 -2.37 16.84 0.34
N MET A 125 -2.68 17.48 -0.78
CA MET A 125 -2.12 17.12 -2.08
C MET A 125 -0.60 17.28 -2.10
N VAL A 126 -0.07 18.39 -1.57
CA VAL A 126 1.38 18.62 -1.47
C VAL A 126 2.05 17.57 -0.60
N ASP A 127 1.47 17.25 0.57
CA ASP A 127 1.99 16.20 1.46
C ASP A 127 1.94 14.82 0.81
N ALA A 128 0.86 14.48 0.11
CA ALA A 128 0.70 13.23 -0.60
C ALA A 128 1.71 13.06 -1.75
N VAL A 129 1.92 14.13 -2.54
CA VAL A 129 2.91 14.12 -3.62
C VAL A 129 4.32 13.95 -3.05
N ALA A 130 4.68 14.69 -2.01
CA ALA A 130 5.98 14.52 -1.35
C ALA A 130 6.15 13.11 -0.76
N GLY A 131 5.09 12.51 -0.23
CA GLY A 131 5.09 11.14 0.30
C GLY A 131 5.33 10.09 -0.78
N ILE A 132 4.60 10.16 -1.89
CA ILE A 132 4.77 9.20 -2.99
C ILE A 132 6.15 9.32 -3.64
N GLU A 133 6.67 10.55 -3.83
CA GLU A 133 8.01 10.77 -4.38
C GLU A 133 9.10 10.19 -3.45
N TYR A 134 8.93 10.34 -2.13
CA TYR A 134 9.84 9.73 -1.16
C TYR A 134 9.86 8.19 -1.28
N LEU A 135 8.69 7.55 -1.40
CA LEU A 135 8.59 6.11 -1.62
C LEU A 135 9.21 5.69 -2.95
N VAL A 136 8.92 6.42 -4.04
CA VAL A 136 9.46 6.16 -5.37
C VAL A 136 10.99 6.22 -5.36
N ASN A 137 11.56 7.23 -4.71
CA ASN A 137 13.02 7.33 -4.53
C ASN A 137 13.57 6.09 -3.79
N GLY A 138 12.90 5.68 -2.72
CA GLY A 138 13.26 4.46 -1.99
C GLY A 138 13.21 3.19 -2.85
N MET A 139 12.19 3.03 -3.68
CA MET A 139 12.05 1.90 -4.61
C MET A 139 13.11 1.92 -5.71
N LEU A 140 13.56 3.08 -6.13
CA LEU A 140 14.59 3.24 -7.16
C LEU A 140 16.03 3.24 -6.60
N GLY A 141 16.19 3.08 -5.30
CA GLY A 141 17.49 2.99 -4.64
C GLY A 141 18.10 4.33 -4.26
N ASP A 142 17.37 5.43 -4.47
CA ASP A 142 17.75 6.77 -4.03
C ASP A 142 17.20 7.01 -2.62
N VAL A 143 18.01 6.69 -1.62
CA VAL A 143 17.61 6.68 -0.21
C VAL A 143 18.47 7.65 0.60
N GLY A 144 17.82 8.58 1.28
CA GLY A 144 18.46 9.58 2.12
C GLY A 144 19.23 9.02 3.32
N ARG A 145 20.02 9.89 3.98
CA ARG A 145 20.85 9.50 5.13
C ARG A 145 20.05 9.14 6.39
N ASN A 146 18.80 9.55 6.47
CA ASN A 146 17.86 9.27 7.55
C ASN A 146 17.34 7.81 7.58
N VAL A 147 17.78 6.98 6.62
CA VAL A 147 17.50 5.54 6.56
C VAL A 147 18.77 4.77 6.91
N SER A 148 18.63 3.61 7.58
CA SER A 148 19.76 2.82 8.03
C SER A 148 20.72 2.43 6.90
N ARG A 149 22.03 2.31 7.21
CA ARG A 149 23.05 1.90 6.23
C ARG A 149 22.73 0.55 5.58
N LYS A 150 22.15 -0.38 6.36
CA LYS A 150 21.74 -1.71 5.90
C LYS A 150 20.62 -1.58 4.85
N THR A 151 19.59 -0.79 5.13
CA THR A 151 18.46 -0.57 4.21
C THR A 151 18.91 0.17 2.97
N ARG A 152 19.75 1.20 3.07
CA ARG A 152 20.33 1.89 1.91
C ARG A 152 21.07 0.95 0.97
N LYS A 153 21.86 0.00 1.51
CA LYS A 153 22.56 -1.00 0.71
C LYS A 153 21.59 -1.94 -0.01
N LYS A 154 20.55 -2.41 0.70
CA LYS A 154 19.50 -3.28 0.12
C LYS A 154 18.63 -2.58 -0.92
N ALA A 155 18.31 -1.30 -0.72
CA ALA A 155 17.44 -0.52 -1.60
C ALA A 155 17.96 -0.46 -3.04
N LYS A 156 19.28 -0.48 -3.24
CA LYS A 156 19.89 -0.47 -4.59
C LYS A 156 19.44 -1.66 -5.46
N ALA A 157 19.25 -2.82 -4.84
CA ALA A 157 18.82 -4.05 -5.53
C ALA A 157 17.33 -4.34 -5.37
N TYR A 158 16.62 -3.60 -4.50
CA TYR A 158 15.21 -3.80 -4.26
C TYR A 158 14.38 -3.29 -5.44
N ARG A 159 13.42 -4.10 -5.88
CA ARG A 159 12.39 -3.72 -6.85
C ARG A 159 11.09 -4.43 -6.47
N PRO A 160 10.01 -3.71 -6.14
CA PRO A 160 8.71 -4.34 -5.98
C PRO A 160 8.21 -4.87 -7.34
N LYS A 161 7.36 -5.86 -7.31
CA LYS A 161 6.74 -6.40 -8.53
C LYS A 161 5.64 -5.48 -9.06
N LEU A 162 4.92 -4.85 -8.13
CA LEU A 162 3.75 -4.04 -8.43
C LEU A 162 3.66 -2.84 -7.49
N PHE A 163 3.35 -1.68 -8.06
CA PHE A 163 2.99 -0.46 -7.37
C PHE A 163 1.51 -0.14 -7.61
N CYS A 164 0.76 0.19 -6.58
CA CYS A 164 -0.64 0.59 -6.67
C CYS A 164 -0.85 1.97 -6.03
N LEU A 165 -1.30 2.95 -6.82
CA LEU A 165 -1.92 4.16 -6.28
C LEU A 165 -3.38 3.82 -5.97
N MET A 166 -3.70 3.65 -4.70
CA MET A 166 -5.04 3.33 -4.23
C MET A 166 -5.78 4.59 -3.78
N ILE A 167 -6.88 4.91 -4.45
CA ILE A 167 -7.68 6.09 -4.16
C ILE A 167 -8.90 5.67 -3.35
N ASN A 168 -8.82 5.91 -2.04
CA ASN A 168 -9.82 5.51 -1.07
C ASN A 168 -10.99 6.52 -0.96
N LYS A 169 -12.00 6.14 -0.17
CA LYS A 169 -13.22 6.94 0.06
C LYS A 169 -13.91 7.29 -1.27
N MET A 170 -14.00 6.30 -2.18
CA MET A 170 -14.63 6.50 -3.48
C MET A 170 -16.08 6.99 -3.36
N ASP A 171 -16.74 6.73 -2.24
CA ASP A 171 -18.05 7.25 -1.88
C ASP A 171 -18.12 8.79 -1.83
N LEU A 172 -16.98 9.49 -1.70
CA LEU A 172 -16.89 10.95 -1.60
C LEU A 172 -16.41 11.65 -2.89
N TRP A 173 -15.97 10.91 -3.91
CA TRP A 173 -15.38 11.53 -5.12
C TRP A 173 -15.74 10.80 -6.43
N TRP A 174 -16.43 9.67 -6.33
CA TRP A 174 -16.77 8.88 -7.49
C TRP A 174 -17.94 9.49 -8.27
N ASP A 175 -17.68 9.93 -9.48
CA ASP A 175 -18.63 10.48 -10.43
C ASP A 175 -18.67 9.68 -11.73
N ASP A 176 -19.50 10.11 -12.69
CA ASP A 176 -19.64 9.44 -13.98
C ASP A 176 -18.35 9.48 -14.81
N ASP A 177 -17.54 10.54 -14.70
CA ASP A 177 -16.26 10.62 -15.40
C ASP A 177 -15.26 9.64 -14.81
N ALA A 178 -15.17 9.54 -13.50
CA ALA A 178 -14.36 8.54 -12.80
C ALA A 178 -14.79 7.12 -13.21
N ALA A 179 -16.09 6.85 -13.25
CA ALA A 179 -16.63 5.55 -13.67
C ALA A 179 -16.23 5.23 -15.12
N ARG A 180 -16.42 6.15 -16.04
CA ARG A 180 -16.07 6.02 -17.44
C ARG A 180 -14.56 5.77 -17.61
N LEU A 181 -13.72 6.57 -16.97
CA LEU A 181 -12.26 6.42 -17.03
C LEU A 181 -11.79 5.10 -16.43
N TYR A 182 -12.41 4.65 -15.34
CA TYR A 182 -12.08 3.36 -14.72
C TYR A 182 -12.40 2.19 -15.65
N HIS A 183 -13.60 2.18 -16.28
CA HIS A 183 -13.99 1.14 -17.24
C HIS A 183 -13.08 1.09 -18.47
N LEU A 184 -12.53 2.23 -18.89
CA LEU A 184 -11.56 2.32 -19.98
C LEU A 184 -10.11 2.00 -19.55
N GLY A 185 -9.84 1.73 -18.27
CA GLY A 185 -8.48 1.56 -17.75
C GLY A 185 -7.66 2.85 -17.71
N LEU A 186 -8.33 4.00 -17.74
CA LEU A 186 -7.74 5.34 -17.85
C LEU A 186 -7.91 6.16 -16.56
N LEU A 187 -8.21 5.56 -15.41
CA LEU A 187 -8.43 6.30 -14.16
C LEU A 187 -7.24 7.20 -13.77
N ARG A 188 -6.04 6.89 -14.25
CA ARG A 188 -4.85 7.74 -14.09
C ARG A 188 -4.98 9.13 -14.72
N GLU A 189 -5.92 9.33 -15.64
CA GLU A 189 -6.19 10.61 -16.29
C GLU A 189 -7.25 11.44 -15.52
N HIS A 190 -7.91 10.85 -14.52
CA HIS A 190 -8.84 11.58 -13.66
C HIS A 190 -8.11 12.61 -12.78
N PRO A 191 -8.70 13.81 -12.52
CA PRO A 191 -8.08 14.88 -11.74
C PRO A 191 -7.48 14.44 -10.40
N ILE A 192 -8.11 13.49 -9.70
CA ILE A 192 -7.63 12.97 -8.42
C ILE A 192 -6.28 12.24 -8.53
N ALA A 193 -5.96 11.65 -9.69
CA ALA A 193 -4.73 10.92 -9.92
C ALA A 193 -3.64 11.75 -10.61
N GLN A 194 -4.01 12.88 -11.23
CA GLN A 194 -3.10 13.75 -11.98
C GLN A 194 -1.86 14.20 -11.18
N PRO A 195 -1.97 14.63 -9.89
CA PRO A 195 -0.82 15.04 -9.11
C PRO A 195 0.26 13.96 -8.99
N PHE A 196 -0.11 12.69 -9.10
CA PHE A 196 0.78 11.52 -8.93
C PHE A 196 1.35 10.97 -10.24
N ARG A 197 1.02 11.61 -11.38
CA ARG A 197 1.39 11.14 -12.72
C ARG A 197 2.89 10.94 -12.91
N ASN A 198 3.71 11.85 -12.37
CA ASN A 198 5.17 11.74 -12.46
C ASN A 198 5.70 10.51 -11.73
N ALA A 199 5.21 10.25 -10.52
CA ALA A 199 5.57 9.07 -9.75
C ALA A 199 5.22 7.78 -10.52
N LEU A 200 3.99 7.66 -11.04
CA LEU A 200 3.56 6.53 -11.86
C LEU A 200 4.39 6.34 -13.11
N LYS A 201 4.76 7.43 -13.79
CA LYS A 201 5.64 7.39 -14.98
C LYS A 201 7.05 6.90 -14.64
N ARG A 202 7.62 7.35 -13.51
CA ARG A 202 8.94 6.91 -13.03
C ARG A 202 8.94 5.40 -12.72
N MET A 203 7.88 4.89 -12.07
CA MET A 203 7.72 3.45 -11.81
C MET A 203 7.74 2.63 -13.11
N ARG A 204 6.91 3.03 -14.09
CA ARG A 204 6.84 2.34 -15.39
C ARG A 204 8.17 2.37 -16.15
N LYS A 205 8.87 3.52 -16.15
CA LYS A 205 10.21 3.62 -16.74
C LYS A 205 11.23 2.70 -16.08
N ALA A 206 11.06 2.41 -14.80
CA ALA A 206 11.90 1.48 -14.06
C ALA A 206 11.49 0.00 -14.22
N GLY A 207 10.51 -0.29 -15.09
CA GLY A 207 9.99 -1.64 -15.32
C GLY A 207 9.06 -2.15 -14.20
N ILE A 208 8.61 -1.27 -13.31
CA ILE A 208 7.66 -1.61 -12.25
C ILE A 208 6.25 -1.34 -12.78
N ARG A 209 5.41 -2.38 -12.79
CA ARG A 209 4.00 -2.22 -13.13
C ARG A 209 3.32 -1.28 -12.13
N ALA A 210 2.59 -0.27 -12.63
CA ALA A 210 1.94 0.74 -11.80
C ALA A 210 0.46 0.87 -12.18
N GLU A 211 -0.41 0.61 -11.20
CA GLU A 211 -1.87 0.62 -11.34
C GLU A 211 -2.49 1.76 -10.50
N VAL A 212 -3.68 2.20 -10.91
CA VAL A 212 -4.51 3.15 -10.17
C VAL A 212 -5.86 2.49 -9.89
N VAL A 213 -6.21 2.36 -8.61
CA VAL A 213 -7.37 1.57 -8.19
C VAL A 213 -8.24 2.36 -7.20
N PRO A 214 -9.55 2.51 -7.46
CA PRO A 214 -10.49 3.16 -6.55
C PRO A 214 -11.03 2.14 -5.54
N VAL A 215 -11.19 2.54 -4.29
CA VAL A 215 -11.82 1.73 -3.25
C VAL A 215 -12.58 2.59 -2.24
N SER A 216 -13.54 1.99 -1.51
CA SER A 216 -14.01 2.49 -0.22
C SER A 216 -13.71 1.44 0.83
N ALA A 217 -12.66 1.65 1.61
CA ALA A 217 -12.21 0.68 2.61
C ALA A 217 -13.24 0.49 3.73
N GLN A 218 -13.99 1.54 4.09
CA GLN A 218 -15.02 1.48 5.12
C GLN A 218 -16.24 0.67 4.66
N GLN A 219 -16.65 0.83 3.40
CA GLN A 219 -17.81 0.12 2.83
C GLN A 219 -17.42 -1.22 2.19
N GLY A 220 -16.13 -1.56 2.15
CA GLY A 220 -15.63 -2.74 1.42
C GLY A 220 -15.78 -2.64 -0.11
N ARG A 221 -16.26 -1.51 -0.63
CA ARG A 221 -16.56 -1.35 -2.06
C ARG A 221 -15.28 -1.44 -2.88
N ASN A 222 -15.28 -2.34 -3.86
CA ASN A 222 -14.18 -2.64 -4.76
C ASN A 222 -12.89 -3.18 -4.08
N VAL A 223 -12.84 -3.41 -2.77
CA VAL A 223 -11.62 -3.85 -2.06
C VAL A 223 -11.24 -5.27 -2.47
N GLU A 224 -12.19 -6.23 -2.38
CA GLU A 224 -11.91 -7.63 -2.73
C GLU A 224 -11.49 -7.80 -4.19
N ARG A 225 -12.20 -7.13 -5.11
CA ARG A 225 -11.88 -7.16 -6.54
C ARG A 225 -10.50 -6.58 -6.80
N ALA A 226 -10.22 -5.39 -6.26
CA ALA A 226 -8.95 -4.71 -6.41
C ALA A 226 -7.78 -5.58 -5.95
N PHE A 227 -7.86 -6.17 -4.76
CA PHE A 227 -6.80 -7.04 -4.26
C PHE A 227 -6.69 -8.36 -5.04
N THR A 228 -7.82 -8.91 -5.52
CA THR A 228 -7.79 -10.08 -6.40
C THR A 228 -7.02 -9.76 -7.68
N ASP A 229 -7.31 -8.64 -8.32
CA ASP A 229 -6.67 -8.24 -9.58
C ASP A 229 -5.17 -7.91 -9.36
N LEU A 230 -4.84 -7.18 -8.30
CA LEU A 230 -3.46 -6.85 -7.94
C LEU A 230 -2.62 -8.09 -7.61
N LEU A 231 -3.18 -9.04 -6.87
CA LEU A 231 -2.48 -10.28 -6.51
C LEU A 231 -2.36 -11.25 -7.70
N ASN A 232 -3.33 -11.23 -8.63
CA ASN A 232 -3.22 -11.98 -9.89
C ASN A 232 -2.10 -11.44 -10.81
N ALA A 233 -1.73 -10.19 -10.61
CA ALA A 233 -0.69 -9.51 -11.39
C ALA A 233 0.74 -9.72 -10.84
N LEU A 234 0.89 -10.33 -9.63
CA LEU A 234 2.17 -10.69 -9.01
C LEU A 234 2.68 -12.05 -9.50
#